data_b9f1269fdfcbfbeadb904d2ffc3e4401
#
_entry.id   b9f1269fdfcbfbeadb904d2ffc3e4401
#
_cell.length_a   1.000
_cell.length_b   1.000
_cell.length_c   1.000
_cell.angle_alpha   90.00
_cell.angle_beta   90.00
_cell.angle_gamma   90.00
#
_symmetry.space_group_name_H-M   'P 1'
#
loop_
_entity.id
_entity.type
_entity.pdbx_description
1 polymer ?
#
loop_
_entity_poly.entity_id
_entity_poly.type
_entity_poly.pdbx_seq_one_letter_code
_entity_poly.pdbx_strand_id
1 'polypeptide(L)'
;MCLTHRYRWPTLKAGAVYEGKYLLGTSFARPVIAKALVDIAKREGADAIAHGATGKGNDQVRFELTVKALAPNLQIIAPWREWDLDSRTAEIAYAKKHGIPVAPENNTYSMDRNIWHLSHEGSDLEDPANEPKNSMFLISCAPEDAPDAP
;
A
#
# COMPACT_ATOMS: atom_id res chain seq x y z
N MET A 1 1.01 7.42 19.96
CA MET A 1 1.38 6.04 20.34
C MET A 1 2.16 5.41 19.20
N CYS A 2 3.36 4.92 19.45
CA CYS A 2 4.26 4.51 18.37
C CYS A 2 3.82 3.21 17.70
N LEU A 3 3.67 3.23 16.38
CA LEU A 3 3.36 2.07 15.53
C LEU A 3 4.29 0.88 15.82
N THR A 4 5.55 1.18 16.12
CA THR A 4 6.61 0.20 16.38
C THR A 4 6.27 -0.72 17.56
N HIS A 5 5.94 -0.16 18.72
CA HIS A 5 5.74 -0.96 19.93
C HIS A 5 4.45 -1.79 19.90
N ARG A 6 3.39 -1.24 19.32
CA ARG A 6 2.08 -1.88 19.39
C ARG A 6 1.84 -2.93 18.30
N TYR A 7 2.46 -2.77 17.15
CA TYR A 7 2.17 -3.62 15.99
C TYR A 7 3.41 -4.33 15.44
N ARG A 8 4.52 -3.62 15.26
CA ARG A 8 5.72 -4.20 14.64
C ARG A 8 6.44 -5.20 15.54
N TRP A 9 6.64 -4.88 16.81
CA TRP A 9 7.27 -5.83 17.72
C TRP A 9 6.48 -7.12 17.91
N PRO A 10 5.17 -7.11 18.11
CA PRO A 10 4.38 -8.35 18.10
C PRO A 10 4.51 -9.13 16.79
N THR A 11 4.48 -8.48 15.63
CA THR A 11 4.64 -9.10 14.31
C THR A 11 6.01 -9.77 14.18
N LEU A 12 7.08 -9.06 14.59
CA LEU A 12 8.44 -9.60 14.61
C LEU A 12 8.56 -10.82 15.54
N LYS A 13 8.06 -10.70 16.77
CA LYS A 13 8.07 -11.79 17.75
C LYS A 13 7.29 -13.02 17.29
N ALA A 14 6.24 -12.81 16.53
CA ALA A 14 5.44 -13.88 15.93
C ALA A 14 6.14 -14.56 14.73
N GLY A 15 7.27 -14.02 14.25
CA GLY A 15 7.94 -14.52 13.05
C GLY A 15 7.06 -14.45 11.81
N ALA A 16 6.19 -13.42 11.73
CA ALA A 16 5.22 -13.28 10.65
C ALA A 16 5.90 -12.96 9.32
N VAL A 17 6.11 -14.00 8.53
CA VAL A 17 6.72 -13.95 7.20
C VAL A 17 5.85 -14.79 6.25
N TYR A 18 5.51 -14.24 5.10
CA TYR A 18 4.76 -14.95 4.08
C TYR A 18 5.70 -15.76 3.19
N GLU A 19 5.40 -17.05 3.03
CA GLU A 19 6.20 -18.01 2.24
C GLU A 19 7.70 -18.05 2.60
N GLY A 20 8.03 -17.74 3.86
CA GLY A 20 9.40 -17.74 4.36
C GLY A 20 10.28 -16.60 3.85
N LYS A 21 9.77 -15.65 3.10
CA LYS A 21 10.54 -14.58 2.46
C LYS A 21 9.95 -13.18 2.65
N TYR A 22 8.65 -13.02 2.45
CA TYR A 22 8.02 -11.70 2.39
C TYR A 22 7.52 -11.23 3.75
N LEU A 23 7.99 -10.07 4.21
CA LEU A 23 7.71 -9.55 5.56
C LEU A 23 6.30 -8.97 5.74
N LEU A 24 5.46 -8.93 4.71
CA LEU A 24 4.05 -8.55 4.76
C LEU A 24 3.76 -7.17 5.40
N GLY A 25 4.64 -6.18 5.19
CA GLY A 25 4.49 -4.86 5.80
C GLY A 25 3.15 -4.20 5.51
N THR A 26 2.63 -4.32 4.29
CA THR A 26 1.34 -3.76 3.89
C THR A 26 0.17 -4.46 4.53
N SER A 27 0.26 -5.76 4.80
CA SER A 27 -0.86 -6.54 5.35
C SER A 27 -1.21 -6.17 6.78
N PHE A 28 -0.26 -5.73 7.61
CA PHE A 28 -0.57 -5.18 8.93
C PHE A 28 -0.66 -3.65 8.97
N ALA A 29 0.01 -2.95 8.05
CA ALA A 29 -0.03 -1.49 7.99
C ALA A 29 -1.43 -0.97 7.63
N ARG A 30 -2.09 -1.55 6.62
CA ARG A 30 -3.43 -1.12 6.19
C ARG A 30 -4.49 -1.27 7.28
N PRO A 31 -4.62 -2.40 7.99
CA PRO A 31 -5.51 -2.51 9.14
C PRO A 31 -5.22 -1.49 10.25
N VAL A 32 -3.97 -1.18 10.51
CA VAL A 32 -3.60 -0.15 11.52
C VAL A 32 -4.07 1.24 11.09
N ILE A 33 -3.90 1.59 9.82
CA ILE A 33 -4.39 2.85 9.25
C ILE A 33 -5.93 2.87 9.32
N ALA A 34 -6.60 1.80 8.88
CA ALA A 34 -8.05 1.71 8.92
C ALA A 34 -8.61 1.86 10.34
N LYS A 35 -7.95 1.24 11.33
CA LYS A 35 -8.32 1.43 12.74
C LYS A 35 -8.22 2.89 13.17
N ALA A 36 -7.14 3.57 12.81
CA ALA A 36 -6.97 4.99 13.12
C ALA A 36 -8.05 5.86 12.46
N LEU A 37 -8.41 5.55 11.20
CA LEU A 37 -9.50 6.21 10.49
C LEU A 37 -10.85 5.99 11.18
N VAL A 38 -11.14 4.78 11.66
CA VAL A 38 -12.36 4.48 12.44
C VAL A 38 -12.39 5.27 13.75
N ASP A 39 -11.26 5.34 14.46
CA ASP A 39 -11.17 6.11 15.71
C ASP A 39 -11.44 7.61 15.46
N ILE A 40 -10.92 8.14 14.34
CA ILE A 40 -11.16 9.53 13.92
C ILE A 40 -12.63 9.71 13.50
N ALA A 41 -13.16 8.83 12.65
CA ALA A 41 -14.55 8.91 12.19
C ALA A 41 -15.55 8.95 13.36
N LYS A 42 -15.35 8.09 14.36
CA LYS A 42 -16.18 8.08 15.58
C LYS A 42 -16.07 9.37 16.37
N ARG A 43 -14.86 9.94 16.47
CA ARG A 43 -14.65 11.20 17.20
C ARG A 43 -15.28 12.40 16.50
N GLU A 44 -15.19 12.45 15.17
CA GLU A 44 -15.71 13.55 14.36
C GLU A 44 -17.20 13.36 13.98
N GLY A 45 -17.82 12.24 14.35
CA GLY A 45 -19.21 11.95 14.00
C GLY A 45 -19.42 11.72 12.48
N ALA A 46 -18.41 11.17 11.81
CA ALA A 46 -18.50 10.91 10.37
C ALA A 46 -19.34 9.65 10.08
N ASP A 47 -20.10 9.67 8.99
CA ASP A 47 -20.96 8.58 8.55
C ASP A 47 -20.23 7.60 7.61
N ALA A 48 -19.11 8.00 7.04
CA ALA A 48 -18.40 7.24 6.03
C ALA A 48 -16.87 7.37 6.16
N ILE A 49 -16.17 6.38 5.60
CA ILE A 49 -14.73 6.41 5.34
C ILE A 49 -14.52 6.20 3.84
N ALA A 50 -13.75 7.11 3.21
CA ALA A 50 -13.35 6.98 1.81
C ALA A 50 -11.92 6.49 1.70
N HIS A 51 -11.63 5.69 0.67
CA HIS A 51 -10.27 5.29 0.32
C HIS A 51 -10.08 5.20 -1.19
N GLY A 52 -8.83 5.38 -1.63
CA GLY A 52 -8.42 5.29 -3.04
C GLY A 52 -7.72 3.97 -3.39
N ALA A 53 -7.86 2.93 -2.57
CA ALA A 53 -7.29 1.62 -2.92
C ALA A 53 -8.00 1.05 -4.15
N THR A 54 -7.22 0.46 -5.07
CA THR A 54 -7.76 -0.08 -6.32
C THR A 54 -8.74 -1.23 -6.08
N GLY A 55 -9.72 -1.38 -6.95
CA GLY A 55 -10.75 -2.42 -6.85
C GLY A 55 -10.26 -3.85 -7.08
N LYS A 56 -8.99 -4.03 -7.46
CA LYS A 56 -8.40 -5.34 -7.80
C LYS A 56 -7.34 -5.81 -6.80
N GLY A 57 -6.88 -4.93 -5.92
CA GLY A 57 -5.78 -5.22 -4.99
C GLY A 57 -6.23 -5.68 -3.61
N ASN A 58 -5.27 -6.22 -2.85
CA ASN A 58 -5.51 -6.66 -1.46
C ASN A 58 -5.75 -5.51 -0.49
N ASP A 59 -5.31 -4.30 -0.82
CA ASP A 59 -5.38 -3.15 0.08
C ASP A 59 -6.81 -2.73 0.40
N GLN A 60 -7.70 -2.73 -0.60
CA GLN A 60 -9.13 -2.47 -0.36
C GLN A 60 -9.72 -3.43 0.68
N VAL A 61 -9.43 -4.74 0.54
CA VAL A 61 -9.93 -5.77 1.46
C VAL A 61 -9.43 -5.51 2.87
N ARG A 62 -8.16 -5.17 3.04
CA ARG A 62 -7.54 -4.86 4.33
C ARG A 62 -8.17 -3.64 5.00
N PHE A 63 -8.42 -2.57 4.25
CA PHE A 63 -9.12 -1.39 4.75
C PHE A 63 -10.56 -1.73 5.14
N GLU A 64 -11.32 -2.29 4.23
CA GLU A 64 -12.75 -2.49 4.38
C GLU A 64 -13.12 -3.50 5.45
N LEU A 65 -12.45 -4.65 5.49
CA LEU A 65 -12.70 -5.64 6.54
C LEU A 65 -12.39 -5.08 7.93
N THR A 66 -11.34 -4.27 8.06
CA THR A 66 -11.01 -3.62 9.32
C THR A 66 -12.07 -2.60 9.72
N VAL A 67 -12.53 -1.76 8.79
CA VAL A 67 -13.61 -0.80 9.05
C VAL A 67 -14.88 -1.54 9.46
N LYS A 68 -15.28 -2.57 8.73
CA LYS A 68 -16.49 -3.35 9.02
C LYS A 68 -16.41 -4.11 10.35
N ALA A 69 -15.24 -4.61 10.72
CA ALA A 69 -15.04 -5.26 12.02
C ALA A 69 -15.14 -4.29 13.19
N LEU A 70 -14.67 -3.04 13.05
CA LEU A 70 -14.60 -2.06 14.14
C LEU A 70 -15.78 -1.08 14.18
N ALA A 71 -16.43 -0.86 13.05
CA ALA A 71 -17.54 0.06 12.90
C ALA A 71 -18.44 -0.36 11.72
N PRO A 72 -19.24 -1.42 11.88
CA PRO A 72 -20.05 -2.01 10.78
C PRO A 72 -21.05 -1.03 10.18
N ASN A 73 -21.46 -0.01 10.91
CA ASN A 73 -22.42 0.98 10.47
C ASN A 73 -21.80 2.09 9.60
N LEU A 74 -20.47 2.26 9.60
CA LEU A 74 -19.82 3.22 8.73
C LEU A 74 -19.93 2.79 7.27
N GLN A 75 -20.30 3.73 6.42
CA GLN A 75 -20.28 3.53 4.99
C GLN A 75 -18.83 3.51 4.48
N ILE A 76 -18.60 2.78 3.41
CA ILE A 76 -17.31 2.75 2.73
C ILE A 76 -17.52 3.35 1.35
N ILE A 77 -16.75 4.40 1.05
CA ILE A 77 -16.73 5.06 -0.26
C ILE A 77 -15.45 4.65 -0.96
N ALA A 78 -15.58 3.83 -1.99
CA ALA A 78 -14.48 3.33 -2.78
C ALA A 78 -14.71 3.67 -4.27
N PRO A 79 -14.33 4.87 -4.73
CA PRO A 79 -14.65 5.39 -6.06
C PRO A 79 -14.25 4.47 -7.20
N TRP A 80 -13.16 3.74 -7.05
CA TRP A 80 -12.70 2.76 -8.03
C TRP A 80 -13.70 1.68 -8.41
N ARG A 81 -14.67 1.38 -7.55
CA ARG A 81 -15.72 0.40 -7.85
C ARG A 81 -16.95 0.99 -8.50
N GLU A 82 -17.07 2.31 -8.46
CA GLU A 82 -18.27 3.04 -8.89
C GLU A 82 -18.02 3.86 -10.14
N TRP A 83 -16.76 4.23 -10.39
CA TRP A 83 -16.38 5.08 -11.51
C TRP A 83 -15.87 4.24 -12.68
N ASP A 84 -16.07 4.74 -13.91
CA ASP A 84 -15.54 4.18 -15.15
C ASP A 84 -14.03 4.52 -15.31
N LEU A 85 -13.24 4.25 -14.27
CA LEU A 85 -11.79 4.43 -14.25
C LEU A 85 -11.12 3.06 -14.17
N ASP A 86 -11.14 2.32 -15.26
CA ASP A 86 -10.69 0.93 -15.36
C ASP A 86 -9.20 0.79 -15.67
N SER A 87 -8.53 1.90 -15.98
CA SER A 87 -7.13 1.92 -16.37
C SER A 87 -6.41 3.18 -15.90
N ARG A 88 -5.09 3.07 -15.74
CA ARG A 88 -4.24 4.21 -15.42
C ARG A 88 -4.34 5.34 -16.45
N THR A 89 -4.54 5.00 -17.72
CA THR A 89 -4.73 5.99 -18.79
C THR A 89 -6.02 6.77 -18.58
N ALA A 90 -7.11 6.11 -18.21
CA ALA A 90 -8.38 6.76 -17.89
C ALA A 90 -8.26 7.68 -16.67
N GLU A 91 -7.53 7.26 -15.65
CA GLU A 91 -7.25 8.09 -14.46
C GLU A 91 -6.46 9.34 -14.77
N ILE A 92 -5.40 9.22 -15.59
CA ILE A 92 -4.59 10.37 -16.02
C ILE A 92 -5.45 11.34 -16.83
N ALA A 93 -6.29 10.83 -17.73
CA ALA A 93 -7.19 11.65 -18.51
C ALA A 93 -8.21 12.38 -17.62
N TYR A 94 -8.78 11.69 -16.64
CA TYR A 94 -9.67 12.28 -15.65
C TYR A 94 -8.96 13.37 -14.83
N ALA A 95 -7.77 13.08 -14.31
CA ALA A 95 -6.99 14.04 -13.54
C ALA A 95 -6.68 15.31 -14.35
N LYS A 96 -6.25 15.15 -15.60
CA LYS A 96 -6.01 16.29 -16.52
C LYS A 96 -7.27 17.11 -16.76
N LYS A 97 -8.40 16.44 -17.01
CA LYS A 97 -9.70 17.10 -17.22
C LYS A 97 -10.12 17.96 -16.03
N HIS A 98 -9.81 17.52 -14.82
CA HIS A 98 -10.20 18.18 -13.58
C HIS A 98 -9.09 19.03 -12.94
N GLY A 99 -7.96 19.23 -13.63
CA GLY A 99 -6.85 20.04 -13.12
C GLY A 99 -6.18 19.44 -11.87
N ILE A 100 -6.29 18.14 -11.67
CA ILE A 100 -5.65 17.43 -10.54
C ILE A 100 -4.19 17.20 -10.89
N PRO A 101 -3.24 17.67 -10.07
CA PRO A 101 -1.83 17.43 -10.32
C PRO A 101 -1.50 15.94 -10.12
N VAL A 102 -0.96 15.32 -11.15
CA VAL A 102 -0.40 13.97 -11.09
C VAL A 102 1.10 14.03 -11.26
N ALA A 103 1.82 13.25 -10.47
CA ALA A 103 3.27 13.14 -10.63
C ALA A 103 3.60 12.58 -12.02
N PRO A 104 4.68 13.05 -12.67
CA PRO A 104 5.15 12.46 -13.91
C PRO A 104 5.41 10.95 -13.72
N GLU A 105 5.08 10.18 -14.75
CA GLU A 105 5.31 8.73 -14.76
C GLU A 105 6.80 8.39 -14.89
N ASN A 106 7.55 8.55 -13.81
CA ASN A 106 8.97 8.17 -13.80
C ASN A 106 9.23 6.83 -13.12
N ASN A 107 8.20 6.19 -12.56
CA ASN A 107 8.36 4.91 -11.89
C ASN A 107 7.83 3.77 -12.77
N THR A 108 8.77 3.03 -13.33
CA THR A 108 8.49 1.79 -14.07
C THR A 108 7.87 0.73 -13.15
N TYR A 109 8.27 0.73 -11.88
CA TYR A 109 7.82 -0.24 -10.88
C TYR A 109 6.95 0.43 -9.82
N SER A 110 5.94 -0.31 -9.33
CA SER A 110 5.26 0.03 -8.09
C SER A 110 6.16 -0.29 -6.91
N MET A 111 6.23 0.60 -5.93
CA MET A 111 7.14 0.47 -4.81
C MET A 111 6.40 0.67 -3.48
N ASP A 112 6.43 -0.34 -2.62
CA ASP A 112 6.02 -0.25 -1.23
C ASP A 112 7.23 0.03 -0.33
N ARG A 113 7.34 1.28 0.10
CA ARG A 113 8.39 1.72 1.01
C ARG A 113 7.84 1.97 2.40
N ASN A 114 8.34 1.25 3.37
CA ASN A 114 8.02 1.47 4.78
C ASN A 114 9.22 1.10 5.66
N ILE A 115 9.12 1.38 6.96
CA ILE A 115 10.23 1.10 7.89
C ILE A 115 10.37 -0.40 8.24
N TRP A 116 9.55 -1.27 7.66
CA TRP A 116 9.62 -2.71 7.84
C TRP A 116 10.35 -3.39 6.69
N HIS A 117 10.06 -2.97 5.48
CA HIS A 117 10.69 -3.46 4.25
C HIS A 117 10.48 -2.49 3.09
N LEU A 118 11.19 -2.79 2.01
CA LEU A 118 11.00 -2.23 0.69
C LEU A 118 10.64 -3.37 -0.26
N SER A 119 9.62 -3.18 -1.08
CA SER A 119 9.28 -4.11 -2.15
C SER A 119 9.00 -3.38 -3.46
N HIS A 120 9.29 -4.03 -4.56
CA HIS A 120 9.01 -3.56 -5.91
C HIS A 120 8.14 -4.60 -6.62
N GLU A 121 7.20 -4.14 -7.44
CA GLU A 121 6.34 -4.99 -8.26
C GLU A 121 5.96 -4.30 -9.57
N GLY A 122 5.45 -5.07 -10.51
CA GLY A 122 4.95 -4.57 -11.79
C GLY A 122 5.97 -4.57 -12.92
N SER A 123 5.55 -4.13 -14.11
CA SER A 123 6.35 -4.08 -15.32
C SER A 123 6.97 -5.44 -15.69
N ASP A 124 8.25 -5.47 -16.02
CA ASP A 124 8.98 -6.70 -16.38
C ASP A 124 9.14 -7.71 -15.23
N LEU A 125 8.92 -7.30 -13.97
CA LEU A 125 8.89 -8.22 -12.83
C LEU A 125 7.65 -9.13 -12.79
N GLU A 126 6.63 -8.83 -13.60
CA GLU A 126 5.45 -9.70 -13.73
C GLU A 126 5.76 -11.04 -14.40
N ASP A 127 6.83 -11.09 -15.19
CA ASP A 127 7.34 -12.34 -15.77
C ASP A 127 8.48 -12.89 -14.89
N PRO A 128 8.30 -14.04 -14.22
CA PRO A 128 9.30 -14.61 -13.34
C PRO A 128 10.59 -15.07 -14.05
N ALA A 129 10.62 -15.08 -15.38
CA ALA A 129 11.82 -15.36 -16.17
C ALA A 129 12.76 -14.15 -16.24
N ASN A 130 12.29 -12.95 -15.89
CA ASN A 130 13.09 -11.74 -15.90
C ASN A 130 13.84 -11.56 -14.58
N GLU A 131 15.14 -11.28 -14.68
CA GLU A 131 15.91 -10.86 -13.52
C GLU A 131 15.61 -9.40 -13.13
N PRO A 132 15.59 -9.07 -11.81
CA PRO A 132 15.47 -7.68 -11.36
C PRO A 132 16.62 -6.82 -11.89
N LYS A 133 16.29 -5.68 -12.48
CA LYS A 133 17.29 -4.74 -13.01
C LYS A 133 17.86 -3.85 -11.90
N ASN A 134 19.16 -3.53 -11.97
CA ASN A 134 19.81 -2.63 -11.02
C ASN A 134 19.13 -1.24 -10.98
N SER A 135 18.51 -0.79 -12.07
CA SER A 135 17.76 0.47 -12.12
C SER A 135 16.55 0.54 -11.20
N MET A 136 16.09 -0.59 -10.63
CA MET A 136 15.02 -0.59 -9.63
C MET A 136 15.50 -0.15 -8.24
N PHE A 137 16.78 -0.23 -7.94
CA PHE A 137 17.33 0.12 -6.64
C PHE A 137 17.48 1.64 -6.48
N LEU A 138 16.34 2.32 -6.23
CA LEU A 138 16.32 3.80 -6.12
C LEU A 138 16.82 4.33 -4.78
N ILE A 139 16.79 3.51 -3.73
CA ILE A 139 17.15 3.91 -2.36
C ILE A 139 18.09 2.93 -1.67
N SER A 140 18.49 1.89 -2.37
CA SER A 140 19.51 0.90 -1.99
C SER A 140 20.38 0.65 -3.20
N CYS A 141 21.47 -0.05 -3.04
CA CYS A 141 22.30 -0.57 -4.13
C CYS A 141 22.17 -2.09 -4.24
N ALA A 142 22.63 -2.65 -5.35
CA ALA A 142 22.78 -4.09 -5.47
C ALA A 142 23.80 -4.61 -4.43
N PRO A 143 23.70 -5.87 -3.99
CA PRO A 143 24.63 -6.42 -3.02
C PRO A 143 26.10 -6.32 -3.45
N GLU A 144 26.37 -6.44 -4.74
CA GLU A 144 27.69 -6.36 -5.36
C GLU A 144 28.30 -4.96 -5.26
N ASP A 145 27.45 -3.94 -5.22
CA ASP A 145 27.83 -2.52 -5.14
C ASP A 145 27.81 -1.98 -3.71
N ALA A 146 27.44 -2.82 -2.75
CA ALA A 146 27.40 -2.43 -1.34
C ALA A 146 28.81 -2.26 -0.78
N PRO A 147 29.05 -1.24 0.09
CA PRO A 147 30.36 -1.06 0.71
C PRO A 147 30.68 -2.22 1.65
N ASP A 148 31.93 -2.63 1.66
CA ASP A 148 32.49 -3.65 2.59
C ASP A 148 32.72 -3.10 4.01
N ALA A 149 31.85 -2.23 4.47
CA ALA A 149 31.93 -1.60 5.78
C ALA A 149 30.57 -1.69 6.51
N PRO A 150 30.59 -1.86 7.83
CA PRO A 150 29.36 -1.88 8.63
C PRO A 150 28.64 -0.52 8.66
#